data_43fdf089c85ac3f4975427b21861c5c6
#
_entry.id   43fdf089c85ac3f4975427b21861c5c6
#
_cell.length_a   1.000
_cell.length_b   1.000
_cell.length_c   1.000
_cell.angle_alpha   90.00
_cell.angle_beta   90.00
_cell.angle_gamma   90.00
#
_symmetry.space_group_name_H-M   'P 1'
#
loop_
_entity.id
_entity.type
_entity.pdbx_description
1 polymer ?
#
loop_
_entity_poly.entity_id
_entity_poly.type
_entity_poly.pdbx_seq_one_letter_code
_entity_poly.pdbx_strand_id
1 'polypeptide(L)'
;MDKFSYAIGLGIGQNLLSMGARNIEVNDFAQAIKDVLEGNQTAISHTEAREIVNKYFTELEAKINAENIEKGKAFLEENKKRPNVVTLPSGLQYEVITEGTGKKAQATDQVKCHYEGCLLYTSDAA
;
A
#
# COMPACT_ATOMS: atom_id res chain seq x y z
N MET A 1 -28.60 -16.33 17.32
CA MET A 1 -27.53 -15.96 16.38
C MET A 1 -27.32 -17.11 15.39
N ASP A 2 -27.47 -16.84 14.09
CA ASP A 2 -27.16 -17.81 13.06
C ASP A 2 -25.62 -17.83 12.81
N LYS A 3 -25.01 -18.98 13.07
CA LYS A 3 -23.55 -19.13 13.00
C LYS A 3 -22.99 -19.00 11.60
N PHE A 4 -23.77 -19.42 10.59
CA PHE A 4 -23.36 -19.34 9.19
C PHE A 4 -23.30 -17.88 8.72
N SER A 5 -24.35 -17.12 8.95
CA SER A 5 -24.42 -15.69 8.62
C SER A 5 -23.32 -14.90 9.34
N TYR A 6 -23.09 -15.22 10.60
CA TYR A 6 -22.03 -14.58 11.38
C TYR A 6 -20.63 -14.88 10.81
N ALA A 7 -20.36 -16.12 10.42
CA ALA A 7 -19.08 -16.52 9.83
C ALA A 7 -18.80 -15.79 8.50
N ILE A 8 -19.80 -15.63 7.64
CA ILE A 8 -19.69 -14.83 6.40
C ILE A 8 -19.38 -13.38 6.76
N GLY A 9 -20.07 -12.81 7.73
CA GLY A 9 -19.84 -11.45 8.20
C GLY A 9 -18.40 -11.22 8.71
N LEU A 10 -17.83 -12.18 9.44
CA LEU A 10 -16.45 -12.13 9.89
C LEU A 10 -15.46 -12.05 8.71
N GLY A 11 -15.65 -12.89 7.70
CA GLY A 11 -14.78 -12.90 6.51
C GLY A 11 -14.84 -11.57 5.74
N ILE A 12 -16.05 -11.05 5.54
CA ILE A 12 -16.25 -9.76 4.87
C ILE A 12 -15.65 -8.62 5.70
N GLY A 13 -15.87 -8.61 7.01
CA GLY A 13 -15.31 -7.59 7.91
C GLY A 13 -13.78 -7.56 7.89
N GLN A 14 -13.12 -8.71 7.89
CA GLN A 14 -11.67 -8.80 7.76
C GLN A 14 -11.17 -8.27 6.40
N ASN A 15 -11.87 -8.59 5.32
CA ASN A 15 -11.53 -8.06 3.99
C ASN A 15 -11.65 -6.54 3.95
N LEU A 16 -12.72 -5.99 4.49
CA LEU A 16 -12.92 -4.54 4.56
C LEU A 16 -11.81 -3.85 5.37
N LEU A 17 -11.41 -4.42 6.49
CA LEU A 17 -10.30 -3.91 7.28
C LEU A 17 -8.98 -3.94 6.51
N SER A 18 -8.69 -5.03 5.82
CA SER A 18 -7.46 -5.16 5.03
C SER A 18 -7.39 -4.19 3.85
N MET A 19 -8.54 -3.84 3.29
CA MET A 19 -8.68 -2.82 2.24
C MET A 19 -8.64 -1.39 2.78
N GLY A 20 -8.64 -1.19 4.10
CA GLY A 20 -8.66 0.12 4.74
C GLY A 20 -10.05 0.76 4.87
N ALA A 21 -11.10 0.04 4.53
CA ALA A 21 -12.49 0.51 4.65
C ALA A 21 -13.00 0.35 6.09
N ARG A 22 -12.76 1.36 6.92
CA ARG A 22 -13.08 1.31 8.35
C ARG A 22 -14.38 2.03 8.74
N ASN A 23 -14.80 2.99 7.93
CA ASN A 23 -15.96 3.84 8.22
C ASN A 23 -17.18 3.34 7.43
N ILE A 24 -17.67 2.14 7.78
CA ILE A 24 -18.82 1.54 7.14
C ILE A 24 -20.00 1.57 8.10
N GLU A 25 -21.13 2.13 7.64
CA GLU A 25 -22.39 2.03 8.36
C GLU A 25 -22.95 0.61 8.17
N VAL A 26 -22.86 -0.19 9.23
CA VAL A 26 -23.17 -1.62 9.19
C VAL A 26 -24.65 -1.89 8.89
N ASN A 27 -25.55 -1.01 9.33
CA ASN A 27 -26.98 -1.17 9.07
C ASN A 27 -27.31 -1.00 7.59
N ASP A 28 -26.71 0.01 6.93
CA ASP A 28 -26.89 0.23 5.48
C ASP A 28 -26.27 -0.91 4.68
N PHE A 29 -25.12 -1.41 5.12
CA PHE A 29 -24.48 -2.58 4.53
C PHE A 29 -25.36 -3.83 4.63
N ALA A 30 -25.94 -4.10 5.80
CA ALA A 30 -26.86 -5.23 6.01
C ALA A 30 -28.13 -5.08 5.18
N GLN A 31 -28.67 -3.85 5.07
CA GLN A 31 -29.86 -3.57 4.25
C GLN A 31 -29.59 -3.84 2.77
N ALA A 32 -28.44 -3.42 2.26
CA ALA A 32 -28.07 -3.67 0.87
C ALA A 32 -27.96 -5.17 0.55
N ILE A 33 -27.38 -5.96 1.47
CA ILE A 33 -27.33 -7.42 1.34
C ILE A 33 -28.74 -8.00 1.29
N LYS A 34 -29.61 -7.57 2.17
CA LYS A 34 -31.01 -8.02 2.23
C LYS A 34 -31.73 -7.71 0.92
N ASP A 35 -31.61 -6.49 0.40
CA ASP A 35 -32.28 -6.09 -0.85
C ASP A 35 -31.83 -6.96 -2.03
N VAL A 36 -30.55 -7.28 -2.11
CA VAL A 36 -30.01 -8.17 -3.17
C VAL A 36 -30.54 -9.61 -3.01
N LEU A 37 -30.52 -10.17 -1.81
CA LEU A 37 -30.93 -11.55 -1.56
C LEU A 37 -32.45 -11.75 -1.76
N GLU A 38 -33.26 -10.77 -1.43
CA GLU A 38 -34.72 -10.81 -1.57
C GLU A 38 -35.18 -10.33 -2.97
N GLY A 39 -34.30 -9.86 -3.82
CA GLY A 39 -34.63 -9.32 -5.14
C GLY A 39 -35.39 -8.00 -5.08
N ASN A 40 -35.24 -7.25 -4.00
CA ASN A 40 -35.86 -5.93 -3.83
C ASN A 40 -35.18 -4.88 -4.71
N GLN A 41 -35.87 -3.78 -4.94
CA GLN A 41 -35.26 -2.62 -5.57
C GLN A 41 -34.20 -2.01 -4.64
N THR A 42 -32.97 -1.88 -5.13
CA THR A 42 -31.86 -1.28 -4.38
C THR A 42 -32.03 0.25 -4.28
N ALA A 43 -31.59 0.82 -3.16
CA ALA A 43 -31.67 2.27 -2.91
C ALA A 43 -30.85 3.11 -3.92
N ILE A 44 -29.78 2.54 -4.44
CA ILE A 44 -28.93 3.13 -5.49
C ILE A 44 -28.71 2.10 -6.61
N SER A 45 -28.44 2.58 -7.81
CA SER A 45 -28.14 1.69 -8.95
C SER A 45 -26.78 1.01 -8.79
N HIS A 46 -26.59 -0.13 -9.45
CA HIS A 46 -25.29 -0.81 -9.46
C HIS A 46 -24.16 0.05 -10.07
N THR A 47 -24.48 0.90 -11.04
CA THR A 47 -23.51 1.83 -11.65
C THR A 47 -23.08 2.88 -10.64
N GLU A 48 -24.04 3.51 -9.98
CA GLU A 48 -23.78 4.49 -8.93
C GLU A 48 -22.99 3.88 -7.76
N ALA A 49 -23.37 2.69 -7.31
CA ALA A 49 -22.64 1.97 -6.27
C ALA A 49 -21.17 1.75 -6.64
N ARG A 50 -20.90 1.35 -7.89
CA ARG A 50 -19.55 1.16 -8.39
C ARG A 50 -18.74 2.44 -8.42
N GLU A 51 -19.33 3.54 -8.84
CA GLU A 51 -18.68 4.86 -8.87
C GLU A 51 -18.32 5.34 -7.47
N ILE A 52 -19.23 5.20 -6.50
CA ILE A 52 -19.00 5.55 -5.10
C ILE A 52 -17.83 4.75 -4.51
N VAL A 53 -17.82 3.44 -4.72
CA VAL A 53 -16.76 2.54 -4.21
C VAL A 53 -15.42 2.87 -4.85
N ASN A 54 -15.38 3.04 -6.17
CA ASN A 54 -14.15 3.39 -6.89
C ASN A 54 -13.58 4.74 -6.41
N LYS A 55 -14.42 5.75 -6.25
CA LYS A 55 -14.02 7.06 -5.73
C LYS A 55 -13.42 6.94 -4.33
N TYR A 56 -14.08 6.22 -3.43
CA TYR A 56 -13.61 6.02 -2.06
C TYR A 56 -12.22 5.37 -2.03
N PHE A 57 -12.02 4.28 -2.75
CA PHE A 57 -10.72 3.59 -2.77
C PHE A 57 -9.64 4.39 -3.48
N THR A 58 -9.95 5.14 -4.53
CA THR A 58 -9.00 6.04 -5.19
C THR A 58 -8.52 7.14 -4.25
N GLU A 59 -9.43 7.75 -3.50
CA GLU A 59 -9.09 8.78 -2.51
C GLU A 59 -8.28 8.20 -1.34
N LEU A 60 -8.63 7.00 -0.88
CA LEU A 60 -7.90 6.30 0.18
C LEU A 60 -6.47 5.95 -0.25
N GLU A 61 -6.31 5.43 -1.47
CA GLU A 61 -5.00 5.12 -2.05
C GLU A 61 -4.14 6.36 -2.21
N ALA A 62 -4.71 7.45 -2.70
CA ALA A 62 -4.01 8.73 -2.82
C ALA A 62 -3.53 9.25 -1.46
N LYS A 63 -4.33 9.11 -0.41
CA LYS A 63 -3.96 9.50 0.95
C LYS A 63 -2.81 8.64 1.49
N ILE A 64 -2.88 7.32 1.33
CA ILE A 64 -1.82 6.39 1.75
C ILE A 64 -0.52 6.70 1.00
N ASN A 65 -0.60 6.92 -0.30
CA ASN A 65 0.55 7.25 -1.12
C ASN A 65 1.18 8.59 -0.72
N ALA A 66 0.38 9.60 -0.41
CA ALA A 66 0.88 10.89 0.09
C ALA A 66 1.62 10.73 1.43
N GLU A 67 1.08 9.95 2.36
CA GLU A 67 1.73 9.65 3.64
C GLU A 67 3.06 8.89 3.44
N ASN A 68 3.09 7.93 2.53
CA ASN A 68 4.29 7.17 2.21
C ASN A 68 5.37 8.04 1.55
N ILE A 69 4.98 8.94 0.66
CA ILE A 69 5.90 9.90 0.03
C ILE A 69 6.50 10.82 1.09
N GLU A 70 5.70 11.34 2.02
CA GLU A 70 6.19 12.18 3.11
C GLU A 70 7.17 11.42 4.02
N LYS A 71 6.84 10.21 4.41
CA LYS A 71 7.73 9.34 5.20
C LYS A 71 9.04 9.03 4.46
N GLY A 72 8.96 8.77 3.16
CA GLY A 72 10.12 8.56 2.30
C GLY A 72 11.02 9.79 2.22
N LYS A 73 10.46 10.97 2.05
CA LYS A 73 11.21 12.23 2.04
C LYS A 73 11.89 12.51 3.39
N ALA A 74 11.17 12.30 4.50
CA ALA A 74 11.71 12.45 5.84
C ALA A 74 12.88 11.49 6.09
N PHE A 75 12.74 10.23 5.66
CA PHE A 75 13.82 9.25 5.74
C PHE A 75 15.06 9.69 4.94
N LEU A 76 14.89 10.17 3.71
CA LEU A 76 15.98 10.62 2.87
C LEU A 76 16.69 11.85 3.47
N GLU A 77 15.97 12.79 4.05
CA GLU A 77 16.53 13.95 4.74
C GLU A 77 17.37 13.56 5.97
N GLU A 78 16.88 12.61 6.77
CA GLU A 78 17.66 12.07 7.90
C GLU A 78 18.86 11.26 7.44
N ASN A 79 18.68 10.42 6.43
CA ASN A 79 19.73 9.57 5.89
C ASN A 79 20.86 10.37 5.26
N LYS A 80 20.55 11.50 4.62
CA LYS A 80 21.51 12.46 4.05
C LYS A 80 22.52 12.99 5.07
N LYS A 81 22.14 13.05 6.34
CA LYS A 81 23.02 13.52 7.43
C LYS A 81 24.07 12.50 7.83
N ARG A 82 23.93 11.24 7.43
CA ARG A 82 24.92 10.20 7.70
C ARG A 82 26.20 10.47 6.89
N PRO A 83 27.40 10.39 7.52
CA PRO A 83 28.65 10.81 6.88
C PRO A 83 29.07 9.95 5.67
N ASN A 84 28.61 8.69 5.61
CA ASN A 84 28.97 7.75 4.54
C ASN A 84 27.95 7.72 3.39
N VAL A 85 26.90 8.48 3.48
CA VAL A 85 25.82 8.51 2.47
C VAL A 85 26.09 9.60 1.45
N VAL A 86 26.07 9.21 0.18
CA VAL A 86 26.20 10.12 -0.97
C VAL A 86 24.83 10.31 -1.60
N THR A 87 24.42 11.57 -1.76
CA THR A 87 23.17 11.94 -2.43
C THR A 87 23.49 12.46 -3.83
N LEU A 88 22.90 11.81 -4.84
CA LEU A 88 23.02 12.21 -6.23
C LEU A 88 22.03 13.35 -6.58
N PRO A 89 22.26 14.09 -7.68
CA PRO A 89 21.32 15.14 -8.13
C PRO A 89 19.89 14.65 -8.37
N SER A 90 19.72 13.37 -8.72
CA SER A 90 18.40 12.71 -8.88
C SER A 90 17.65 12.47 -7.58
N GLY A 91 18.29 12.66 -6.44
CA GLY A 91 17.77 12.32 -5.11
C GLY A 91 18.11 10.90 -4.65
N LEU A 92 18.67 10.06 -5.52
CA LEU A 92 19.14 8.73 -5.16
C LEU A 92 20.28 8.85 -4.14
N GLN A 93 20.22 8.05 -3.09
CA GLN A 93 21.25 7.96 -2.06
C GLN A 93 21.88 6.57 -2.08
N TYR A 94 23.19 6.54 -1.87
CA TYR A 94 23.91 5.28 -1.73
C TYR A 94 24.99 5.38 -0.64
N GLU A 95 25.38 4.24 -0.14
CA GLU A 95 26.44 4.08 0.84
C GLU A 95 27.35 2.93 0.40
N VAL A 96 28.65 3.16 0.43
CA VAL A 96 29.64 2.11 0.18
C VAL A 96 29.87 1.36 1.49
N ILE A 97 29.43 0.08 1.51
CA ILE A 97 29.62 -0.79 2.68
C ILE A 97 31.04 -1.33 2.71
N THR A 98 31.53 -1.77 1.56
CA THR A 98 32.89 -2.29 1.40
C THR A 98 33.51 -1.74 0.12
N GLU A 99 34.64 -1.06 0.25
CA GLU A 99 35.36 -0.52 -0.90
C GLU A 99 36.04 -1.65 -1.68
N GLY A 100 35.79 -1.69 -2.98
CA GLY A 100 36.42 -2.66 -3.85
C GLY A 100 37.81 -2.21 -4.29
N THR A 101 38.68 -3.18 -4.57
CA THR A 101 40.06 -2.96 -5.06
C THR A 101 40.27 -3.44 -6.50
N GLY A 102 39.22 -4.02 -7.11
CA GLY A 102 39.26 -4.54 -8.46
C GLY A 102 39.13 -3.48 -9.56
N LYS A 103 39.12 -3.95 -10.80
CA LYS A 103 38.92 -3.11 -11.98
C LYS A 103 37.51 -2.50 -11.98
N LYS A 104 37.40 -1.24 -12.30
CA LYS A 104 36.12 -0.54 -12.45
C LYS A 104 35.47 -0.86 -13.81
N ALA A 105 34.18 -1.21 -13.78
CA ALA A 105 33.38 -1.40 -14.99
C ALA A 105 33.13 -0.08 -15.70
N GLN A 106 33.11 -0.12 -17.02
CA GLN A 106 32.70 0.98 -17.88
C GLN A 106 31.21 0.88 -18.21
N ALA A 107 30.63 1.97 -18.74
CA ALA A 107 29.20 2.05 -19.03
C ALA A 107 28.70 0.98 -20.03
N THR A 108 29.59 0.47 -20.87
CA THR A 108 29.28 -0.56 -21.89
C THR A 108 29.57 -1.99 -21.42
N ASP A 109 30.17 -2.16 -20.25
CA ASP A 109 30.54 -3.47 -19.76
C ASP A 109 29.35 -4.24 -19.19
N GLN A 110 29.39 -5.55 -19.37
CA GLN A 110 28.48 -6.47 -18.69
C GLN A 110 29.07 -6.81 -17.32
N VAL A 111 28.21 -6.72 -16.29
CA VAL A 111 28.61 -7.01 -14.91
C VAL A 111 27.66 -8.02 -14.29
N LYS A 112 28.20 -8.84 -13.39
CA LYS A 112 27.42 -9.76 -12.59
C LYS A 112 27.18 -9.10 -11.23
N CYS A 113 25.91 -8.88 -10.90
CA CYS A 113 25.51 -8.25 -9.66
C CYS A 113 24.69 -9.19 -8.79
N HIS A 114 24.88 -9.10 -7.50
CA HIS A 114 23.95 -9.61 -6.51
C HIS A 114 23.20 -8.42 -5.92
N TYR A 115 21.88 -8.51 -5.85
CA TYR A 115 21.08 -7.44 -5.28
C TYR A 115 20.00 -8.00 -4.35
N GLU A 116 19.64 -7.19 -3.36
CA GLU A 116 18.53 -7.44 -2.45
C GLU A 116 17.73 -6.14 -2.33
N GLY A 117 16.42 -6.24 -2.52
CA GLY A 117 15.53 -5.08 -2.43
C GLY A 117 14.50 -5.28 -1.33
N CYS A 118 14.29 -4.28 -0.50
CA CYS A 118 13.26 -4.29 0.53
C CYS A 118 12.61 -2.91 0.67
N LEU A 119 11.37 -2.89 1.16
CA LEU A 119 10.69 -1.68 1.56
C LEU A 119 11.12 -1.27 2.98
N LEU A 120 11.01 0.00 3.31
CA LEU A 120 11.33 0.51 4.65
C LEU A 120 10.57 -0.21 5.77
N TYR A 121 9.35 -0.67 5.48
CA TYR A 121 8.50 -1.35 6.45
C TYR A 121 8.76 -2.85 6.58
N THR A 122 9.48 -3.45 5.64
CA THR A 122 9.77 -4.89 5.61
C THR A 122 11.19 -5.21 6.02
N SER A 123 12.09 -4.22 6.07
CA SER A 123 13.48 -4.40 6.49
C SER A 123 13.62 -4.83 7.95
N ASP A 124 12.65 -4.48 8.81
CA ASP A 124 12.64 -4.85 10.23
C ASP A 124 12.10 -6.25 10.49
N ALA A 125 11.53 -6.91 9.48
CA ALA A 125 10.95 -8.24 9.59
C ALA A 125 11.94 -9.38 9.32
N ALA A 126 13.13 -9.06 8.97
CA ALA A 126 14.17 -10.04 8.65
C ALA A 126 14.91 -10.58 9.88
#